data_af22f9b16f1fe58b123634b59d73b597
#
_entry.id   af22f9b16f1fe58b123634b59d73b597
#
_cell.length_a   1.000
_cell.length_b   1.000
_cell.length_c   1.000
_cell.angle_alpha   90.00
_cell.angle_beta   90.00
_cell.angle_gamma   90.00
#
_symmetry.space_group_name_H-M   'P 1'
#
loop_
_entity.id
_entity.type
_entity.pdbx_description
1 polymer ?
#
loop_
_entity_poly.entity_id
_entity_poly.type
_entity_poly.pdbx_seq_one_letter_code
_entity_poly.pdbx_strand_id
1 'polypeptide(L)'
;MPANWMRRSFLAAACASAALLAACGSSDVESAFTPTRFVAFGDAQADVGQVGGKSYTVNDDTLNIWTKQLASRYGGTIAPVSAGGLSYAQGNARVAA
;
A
#
# COMPACT_ATOMS: atom_id res chain seq x y z
N MET A 1 0.93 -2.58 54.88
CA MET A 1 1.52 -3.76 54.26
C MET A 1 2.30 -3.37 53.04
N PRO A 2 3.60 -3.17 53.14
CA PRO A 2 4.38 -2.69 52.00
C PRO A 2 4.41 -3.64 50.78
N ALA A 3 4.30 -4.95 51.00
CA ALA A 3 4.36 -5.93 49.90
C ALA A 3 3.15 -5.84 48.94
N ASN A 4 1.96 -5.58 49.46
CA ASN A 4 0.77 -5.46 48.63
C ASN A 4 0.73 -4.14 47.85
N TRP A 5 1.29 -3.10 48.43
CA TRP A 5 1.35 -1.79 47.81
C TRP A 5 2.34 -1.78 46.63
N MET A 6 3.52 -2.38 46.79
CA MET A 6 4.50 -2.54 45.74
C MET A 6 3.94 -3.38 44.58
N ARG A 7 3.23 -4.44 44.89
CA ARG A 7 2.61 -5.31 43.92
C ARG A 7 1.55 -4.59 43.08
N ARG A 8 0.74 -3.76 43.71
CA ARG A 8 -0.26 -2.93 43.04
C ARG A 8 0.37 -1.90 42.13
N SER A 9 1.43 -1.27 42.56
CA SER A 9 2.18 -0.29 41.77
C SER A 9 2.82 -0.95 40.57
N PHE A 10 3.39 -2.14 40.69
CA PHE A 10 3.94 -2.91 39.58
C PHE A 10 2.89 -3.29 38.56
N LEU A 11 1.74 -3.76 38.97
CA LEU A 11 0.64 -4.12 38.07
C LEU A 11 0.09 -2.90 37.34
N ALA A 12 -0.04 -1.76 38.00
CA ALA A 12 -0.49 -0.52 37.38
C ALA A 12 0.51 -0.03 36.32
N ALA A 13 1.82 -0.09 36.60
CA ALA A 13 2.86 0.28 35.66
C ALA A 13 2.89 -0.65 34.44
N ALA A 14 2.74 -1.95 34.64
CA ALA A 14 2.69 -2.93 33.55
C ALA A 14 1.46 -2.71 32.64
N CYS A 15 0.29 -2.44 33.21
CA CYS A 15 -0.92 -2.14 32.44
C CYS A 15 -0.80 -0.84 31.63
N ALA A 16 -0.20 0.20 32.20
CA ALA A 16 0.02 1.47 31.52
C ALA A 16 0.99 1.30 30.33
N SER A 17 2.08 0.55 30.51
CA SER A 17 3.03 0.25 29.45
C SER A 17 2.40 -0.57 28.32
N ALA A 18 1.60 -1.57 28.64
CA ALA A 18 0.88 -2.38 27.67
C ALA A 18 -0.13 -1.55 26.86
N ALA A 19 -0.85 -0.62 27.50
CA ALA A 19 -1.77 0.27 26.83
C ALA A 19 -1.07 1.22 25.85
N LEU A 20 0.10 1.75 26.21
CA LEU A 20 0.90 2.60 25.34
C LEU A 20 1.44 1.82 24.13
N LEU A 21 1.90 0.59 24.32
CA LEU A 21 2.36 -0.27 23.25
C LEU A 21 1.22 -0.65 22.30
N ALA A 22 0.03 -0.92 22.82
CA ALA A 22 -1.14 -1.21 22.00
C ALA A 22 -1.57 0.01 21.17
N ALA A 23 -1.49 1.21 21.72
CA ALA A 23 -1.79 2.44 20.99
C ALA A 23 -0.80 2.71 19.86
N CYS A 24 0.49 2.40 20.05
CA CYS A 24 1.52 2.54 19.02
C CYS A 24 1.52 1.36 18.03
N GLY A 25 1.07 0.18 18.48
CA GLY A 25 1.07 -1.05 17.67
C GLY A 25 -0.23 -1.33 16.94
N SER A 26 -1.28 -0.55 17.15
CA SER A 26 -2.48 -0.64 16.32
C SER A 26 -2.23 0.02 14.99
N SER A 27 -1.47 -0.69 14.17
CA SER A 27 -1.21 -0.33 12.78
C SER A 27 -2.43 -0.49 11.87
N ASP A 28 -3.56 -0.87 12.40
CA ASP A 28 -4.85 -0.72 11.75
C ASP A 28 -5.28 0.74 11.78
N VAL A 29 -4.39 1.59 11.29
CA VAL A 29 -4.84 2.83 10.72
C VAL A 29 -5.52 2.39 9.43
N GLU A 30 -6.75 1.98 9.53
CA GLU A 30 -7.62 2.04 8.39
C GLU A 30 -7.59 3.48 7.92
N SER A 31 -6.81 3.68 6.87
CA SER A 31 -6.85 4.94 6.17
C SER A 31 -8.32 5.17 5.82
N ALA A 32 -8.92 6.19 6.38
CA ALA A 32 -10.25 6.65 5.97
C ALA A 32 -10.26 7.08 4.50
N PHE A 33 -9.12 6.97 3.84
CA PHE A 33 -8.91 7.31 2.45
C PHE A 33 -9.43 6.18 1.56
N THR A 34 -10.49 6.47 0.81
CA THR A 34 -11.03 5.56 -0.20
C THR A 34 -10.80 6.19 -1.58
N PRO A 35 -9.75 5.78 -2.29
CA PRO A 35 -9.48 6.35 -3.61
C PRO A 35 -10.56 5.95 -4.60
N THR A 36 -10.99 6.89 -5.43
CA THR A 36 -11.97 6.67 -6.51
C THR A 36 -11.30 6.40 -7.85
N ARG A 37 -10.04 6.78 -7.99
CA ARG A 37 -9.23 6.60 -9.20
C ARG A 37 -7.80 6.34 -8.85
N PHE A 38 -7.12 5.60 -9.72
CA PHE A 38 -5.68 5.38 -9.65
C PHE A 38 -5.05 5.92 -10.92
N VAL A 39 -4.10 6.82 -10.77
CA VAL A 39 -3.34 7.41 -11.87
C VAL A 39 -1.88 7.04 -11.65
N ALA A 40 -1.23 6.48 -12.66
CA ALA A 40 0.15 6.08 -12.57
C ALA A 40 0.98 6.72 -13.66
N PHE A 41 2.17 7.14 -13.29
CA PHE A 41 3.19 7.67 -14.18
C PHE A 41 4.47 6.87 -13.94
N GLY A 42 5.29 6.76 -14.94
CA GLY A 42 6.58 6.11 -14.79
C GLY A 42 7.04 5.38 -16.05
N ASP A 43 7.96 4.47 -15.83
CA ASP A 43 8.62 3.71 -16.87
C ASP A 43 8.22 2.22 -16.82
N ALA A 44 9.14 1.34 -17.19
CA ALA A 44 8.90 -0.10 -17.30
C ALA A 44 8.38 -0.73 -16.00
N GLN A 45 8.78 -0.23 -14.83
CA GLN A 45 8.37 -0.81 -13.55
C GLN A 45 6.90 -0.54 -13.21
N ALA A 46 6.31 0.47 -13.80
CA ALA A 46 4.91 0.82 -13.57
C ALA A 46 4.02 0.57 -14.81
N ASP A 47 4.60 0.14 -15.93
CA ASP A 47 3.88 -0.12 -17.16
C ASP A 47 2.95 -1.33 -17.01
N VAL A 48 1.65 -1.07 -17.16
CA VAL A 48 0.60 -2.11 -17.02
C VAL A 48 0.12 -2.64 -18.39
N GLY A 49 0.86 -2.36 -19.44
CA GLY A 49 0.53 -2.86 -20.79
C GLY A 49 0.22 -1.75 -21.78
N GLN A 50 0.97 -0.66 -21.76
CA GLN A 50 0.74 0.52 -22.62
C GLN A 50 0.88 0.19 -24.11
N VAL A 51 1.82 -0.67 -24.47
CA VAL A 51 2.08 -1.05 -25.85
C VAL A 51 1.71 -2.52 -26.06
N GLY A 52 0.67 -2.75 -26.86
CA GLY A 52 0.23 -4.11 -27.21
C GLY A 52 -0.30 -4.93 -26.03
N GLY A 53 -0.68 -4.28 -24.91
CA GLY A 53 -1.19 -4.96 -23.74
C GLY A 53 -0.14 -5.70 -22.91
N LYS A 54 1.14 -5.52 -23.23
CA LYS A 54 2.25 -6.21 -22.54
C LYS A 54 3.00 -5.27 -21.64
N SER A 55 3.19 -5.67 -20.39
CA SER A 55 4.07 -4.95 -19.46
C SER A 55 5.51 -5.42 -19.62
N TYR A 56 6.44 -4.62 -19.13
CA TYR A 56 7.87 -4.94 -19.19
C TYR A 56 8.34 -5.87 -18.09
N THR A 57 7.60 -5.92 -16.98
CA THR A 57 8.05 -6.65 -15.80
C THR A 57 7.33 -7.98 -15.60
N VAL A 58 6.02 -7.99 -15.72
CA VAL A 58 5.20 -9.20 -15.49
C VAL A 58 4.11 -9.27 -16.54
N ASN A 59 4.13 -10.34 -17.32
CA ASN A 59 3.09 -10.65 -18.31
C ASN A 59 2.38 -11.97 -18.00
N ASP A 60 2.40 -12.37 -16.75
CA ASP A 60 1.81 -13.60 -16.26
C ASP A 60 0.51 -13.28 -15.54
N ASP A 61 -0.56 -13.98 -15.89
CA ASP A 61 -1.88 -13.80 -15.28
C ASP A 61 -1.89 -14.19 -13.80
N THR A 62 -0.87 -14.89 -13.33
CA THR A 62 -0.77 -15.31 -11.92
C THR A 62 -0.18 -14.26 -11.00
N LEU A 63 0.58 -13.29 -11.55
CA LEU A 63 1.28 -12.26 -10.78
C LEU A 63 0.98 -10.88 -11.37
N ASN A 64 0.61 -9.96 -10.52
CA ASN A 64 0.38 -8.58 -10.93
C ASN A 64 1.57 -7.70 -10.55
N ILE A 65 1.84 -6.69 -11.37
CA ILE A 65 2.83 -5.68 -11.04
C ILE A 65 2.34 -4.85 -9.83
N TRP A 66 3.25 -4.12 -9.20
CA TRP A 66 2.98 -3.41 -7.95
C TRP A 66 1.81 -2.41 -8.04
N THR A 67 1.63 -1.72 -9.17
CA THR A 67 0.53 -0.77 -9.38
C THR A 67 -0.82 -1.47 -9.38
N LYS A 68 -0.92 -2.63 -10.01
CA LYS A 68 -2.14 -3.44 -10.00
C LYS A 68 -2.43 -4.00 -8.61
N GLN A 69 -1.41 -4.44 -7.89
CA GLN A 69 -1.54 -4.94 -6.52
C GLN A 69 -2.02 -3.82 -5.59
N LEU A 70 -1.46 -2.63 -5.73
CA LEU A 70 -1.85 -1.47 -4.93
C LEU A 70 -3.31 -1.09 -5.19
N ALA A 71 -3.72 -0.99 -6.45
CA ALA A 71 -5.09 -0.69 -6.82
C ALA A 71 -6.06 -1.72 -6.27
N SER A 72 -5.74 -3.00 -6.41
CA SER A 72 -6.54 -4.12 -5.90
C SER A 72 -6.72 -4.05 -4.38
N ARG A 73 -5.68 -3.64 -3.65
CA ARG A 73 -5.74 -3.51 -2.19
C ARG A 73 -6.78 -2.48 -1.74
N TYR A 74 -7.04 -1.47 -2.55
CA TYR A 74 -8.06 -0.46 -2.29
C TYR A 74 -9.39 -0.74 -3.02
N GLY A 75 -9.56 -1.95 -3.56
CA GLY A 75 -10.78 -2.35 -4.25
C GLY A 75 -10.96 -1.78 -5.64
N GLY A 76 -9.89 -1.27 -6.25
CA GLY A 76 -9.91 -0.68 -7.58
C GLY A 76 -9.10 -1.47 -8.59
N THR A 77 -9.06 -0.93 -9.79
CA THR A 77 -8.29 -1.47 -10.91
C THR A 77 -7.50 -0.35 -11.58
N ILE A 78 -6.44 -0.73 -12.29
CA ILE A 78 -5.66 0.20 -13.08
C ILE A 78 -5.43 -0.41 -14.47
N ALA A 79 -5.60 0.41 -15.50
CA ALA A 79 -5.39 0.02 -16.88
C ALA A 79 -4.57 1.08 -17.60
N PRO A 80 -3.87 0.72 -18.69
CA PRO A 80 -3.09 1.69 -19.46
C PRO A 80 -4.00 2.68 -20.18
N VAL A 81 -3.49 3.88 -20.44
CA VAL A 81 -4.21 4.91 -21.20
C VAL A 81 -4.60 4.38 -22.58
N SER A 82 -3.76 3.56 -23.21
CA SER A 82 -4.05 2.94 -24.50
C SER A 82 -5.30 2.04 -24.47
N ALA A 83 -5.70 1.57 -23.31
CA ALA A 83 -6.92 0.78 -23.12
C ALA A 83 -8.04 1.59 -22.41
N GLY A 84 -7.93 2.92 -22.40
CA GLY A 84 -8.92 3.80 -21.78
C GLY A 84 -8.75 4.01 -20.27
N GLY A 85 -7.67 3.55 -19.68
CA GLY A 85 -7.38 3.70 -18.25
C GLY A 85 -6.58 4.96 -17.94
N LEU A 86 -6.02 5.01 -16.74
CA LEU A 86 -5.29 6.17 -16.21
C LEU A 86 -3.82 5.88 -15.90
N SER A 87 -3.28 4.76 -16.34
CA SER A 87 -1.84 4.50 -16.24
C SER A 87 -1.12 5.05 -17.46
N TYR A 88 -0.32 6.08 -17.23
CA TYR A 88 0.50 6.73 -18.25
C TYR A 88 1.91 6.14 -18.32
N ALA A 89 2.23 5.20 -17.43
CA ALA A 89 3.54 4.57 -17.39
C ALA A 89 3.79 3.75 -18.66
N GLN A 90 4.97 3.90 -19.22
CA GLN A 90 5.39 3.18 -20.43
C GLN A 90 6.86 2.81 -20.34
N GLY A 91 7.17 1.58 -20.71
CA GLY A 91 8.55 1.13 -20.82
C GLY A 91 9.35 2.01 -21.78
N ASN A 92 10.59 2.32 -21.42
CA ASN A 92 11.48 3.23 -22.16
C ASN A 92 11.02 4.70 -22.14
N ALA A 93 10.10 5.08 -21.26
CA ALA A 93 9.72 6.47 -21.12
C ALA A 93 10.92 7.33 -20.72
N ARG A 94 11.07 8.46 -21.35
CA ARG A 94 12.15 9.42 -21.10
C ARG A 94 11.58 10.80 -20.81
N VAL A 95 12.26 11.54 -19.98
CA VAL A 95 11.97 12.97 -19.85
C VAL A 95 12.37 13.65 -21.15
N ALA A 96 11.44 14.38 -21.73
CA ALA A 96 11.73 15.12 -22.96
C ALA A 96 12.79 16.18 -22.66
N ALA A 97 13.85 16.17 -23.40
CA ALA A 97 14.92 17.16 -23.28
C ALA A 97 14.51 18.47 -23.94
#